data_264e8f97244647489a8450d74ca2bedc
#
_entry.id   264e8f97244647489a8450d74ca2bedc
#
_cell.length_a   1.000
_cell.length_b   1.000
_cell.length_c   1.000
_cell.angle_alpha   90.00
_cell.angle_beta   90.00
_cell.angle_gamma   90.00
#
_symmetry.space_group_name_H-M   'P 1'
#
loop_
_entity.id
_entity.type
_entity.pdbx_description
1 polymer ?
#
loop_
_entity_poly.entity_id
_entity_poly.type
_entity_poly.pdbx_seq_one_letter_code
_entity_poly.pdbx_strand_id
1 'polypeptide(L)'
;TNMFSTMDSNDLESLKKFLDSKESRIDQYTNAVEYSYQVVPQIYAQDGEKVRQVHPDRSFEAAGIGSSVGSNSLMSSMMSTDVFYQMPADSDLYKDQYDVKAGRWPKSYNECVLVLTSGGGMSDLLLYTLGLRDPLELEEMVAGFVEEEQIEVPKDSTVYTYDDILGKEFKLVNSADYYEYDNSYHVWKDRSGDQTYMDKVVKNAEPIRIVGIVQPVKDANGAALMSGINYPASLTKHVAEEAENSKIVKDQKADPKRNVLTGEHFG
;
A
#
# COMPACT_ATOMS: atom_id res chain seq x y z
N THR A 1 34.77 -14.02 -1.84
CA THR A 1 35.00 -12.70 -2.47
C THR A 1 33.69 -11.93 -2.39
N ASN A 2 33.58 -11.06 -1.39
CA ASN A 2 32.40 -10.22 -1.14
C ASN A 2 32.29 -9.14 -2.20
N MET A 3 31.35 -9.29 -3.15
CA MET A 3 31.10 -8.31 -4.19
C MET A 3 29.87 -7.41 -3.90
N PHE A 4 29.29 -7.50 -2.70
CA PHE A 4 28.07 -6.77 -2.31
C PHE A 4 28.14 -6.03 -0.98
N SER A 5 29.32 -5.73 -0.45
CA SER A 5 29.43 -5.23 0.92
C SER A 5 29.63 -3.71 1.09
N THR A 6 29.51 -2.90 0.05
CA THR A 6 29.58 -1.42 0.18
C THR A 6 28.81 -0.74 -0.94
N MET A 7 27.48 -0.81 -0.92
CA MET A 7 26.67 0.25 -1.55
C MET A 7 26.36 1.29 -0.48
N ASP A 8 27.14 2.32 -0.42
CA ASP A 8 26.91 3.45 0.45
C ASP A 8 25.74 4.31 -0.10
N SER A 9 24.95 4.94 0.78
CA SER A 9 23.82 5.80 0.39
C SER A 9 24.20 6.93 -0.58
N ASN A 10 25.48 7.32 -0.58
CA ASN A 10 26.03 8.32 -1.49
C ASN A 10 26.09 7.83 -2.95
N ASP A 11 26.21 6.53 -3.19
CA ASP A 11 26.31 5.98 -4.54
C ASP A 11 24.96 6.01 -5.26
N LEU A 12 23.83 5.85 -4.53
CA LEU A 12 22.50 5.94 -5.11
C LEU A 12 22.14 7.35 -5.57
N GLU A 13 22.56 8.37 -4.83
CA GLU A 13 22.35 9.76 -5.23
C GLU A 13 23.19 10.12 -6.47
N SER A 14 24.44 9.66 -6.51
CA SER A 14 25.32 9.84 -7.65
C SER A 14 24.81 9.11 -8.88
N LEU A 15 24.32 7.87 -8.71
CA LEU A 15 23.69 7.09 -9.78
C LEU A 15 22.42 7.78 -10.30
N LYS A 16 21.58 8.30 -9.41
CA LYS A 16 20.39 9.05 -9.80
C LYS A 16 20.77 10.30 -10.62
N LYS A 17 21.71 11.10 -10.15
CA LYS A 17 22.22 12.29 -10.87
C LYS A 17 22.80 11.93 -12.24
N PHE A 18 23.50 10.79 -12.34
CA PHE A 18 24.04 10.30 -13.61
C PHE A 18 22.90 9.89 -14.56
N LEU A 19 21.91 9.13 -14.09
CA LEU A 19 20.76 8.70 -14.90
C LEU A 19 19.92 9.88 -15.41
N ASP A 20 19.78 10.93 -14.59
CA ASP A 20 19.08 12.19 -14.95
C ASP A 20 19.92 13.09 -15.88
N SER A 21 21.21 12.78 -16.07
CA SER A 21 22.11 13.57 -16.91
C SER A 21 22.02 13.15 -18.38
N LYS A 22 22.32 14.10 -19.29
CA LYS A 22 22.42 13.82 -20.73
C LYS A 22 23.59 12.88 -21.08
N GLU A 23 24.51 12.67 -20.16
CA GLU A 23 25.68 11.80 -20.37
C GLU A 23 25.30 10.32 -20.30
N SER A 24 24.24 9.97 -19.56
CA SER A 24 23.79 8.59 -19.42
C SER A 24 23.24 8.00 -20.72
N ARG A 25 22.70 8.84 -21.63
CA ARG A 25 21.98 8.45 -22.84
C ARG A 25 20.86 7.44 -22.62
N ILE A 26 20.37 7.32 -21.39
CA ILE A 26 19.37 6.33 -21.04
C ILE A 26 18.06 6.56 -21.80
N ASP A 27 17.73 7.83 -22.09
CA ASP A 27 16.56 8.23 -22.88
C ASP A 27 16.52 7.61 -24.28
N GLN A 28 17.67 7.14 -24.79
CA GLN A 28 17.74 6.49 -26.09
C GLN A 28 17.36 5.00 -26.04
N TYR A 29 17.34 4.42 -24.84
CA TYR A 29 17.14 2.99 -24.61
C TYR A 29 15.94 2.65 -23.75
N THR A 30 15.31 3.66 -23.14
CA THR A 30 14.16 3.48 -22.23
C THR A 30 13.04 4.45 -22.59
N ASN A 31 11.80 3.99 -22.43
CA ASN A 31 10.63 4.86 -22.59
C ASN A 31 10.41 5.75 -21.38
N ALA A 32 10.90 5.33 -20.21
CA ALA A 32 10.81 6.08 -18.96
C ALA A 32 11.87 5.59 -17.96
N VAL A 33 12.29 6.50 -17.07
CA VAL A 33 13.10 6.17 -15.88
C VAL A 33 12.24 6.51 -14.67
N GLU A 34 11.94 5.48 -13.86
CA GLU A 34 11.16 5.63 -12.64
C GLU A 34 12.00 5.36 -11.40
N TYR A 35 11.83 6.20 -10.38
CA TYR A 35 12.41 6.00 -9.06
C TYR A 35 11.32 5.59 -8.09
N SER A 36 11.50 4.43 -7.44
CA SER A 36 10.57 4.01 -6.40
C SER A 36 11.07 4.44 -5.01
N TYR A 37 10.19 5.03 -4.23
CA TYR A 37 10.41 5.30 -2.81
C TYR A 37 9.92 4.11 -2.00
N GLN A 38 10.72 3.67 -1.01
CA GLN A 38 10.33 2.55 -0.11
C GLN A 38 9.33 3.02 0.97
N VAL A 39 8.32 3.76 0.55
CA VAL A 39 7.24 4.20 1.42
C VAL A 39 5.98 3.45 1.04
N VAL A 40 5.39 2.77 2.01
CA VAL A 40 4.15 2.01 1.81
C VAL A 40 2.98 2.79 2.37
N PRO A 41 1.98 3.17 1.56
CA PRO A 41 0.77 3.82 2.04
C PRO A 41 0.04 2.94 3.05
N GLN A 42 -0.42 3.54 4.16
CA GLN A 42 -1.20 2.84 5.18
C GLN A 42 -2.69 3.07 4.89
N ILE A 43 -3.37 2.04 4.38
CA ILE A 43 -4.75 2.15 3.90
C ILE A 43 -5.67 1.29 4.78
N TYR A 44 -6.81 1.87 5.16
CA TYR A 44 -7.82 1.28 6.02
C TYR A 44 -9.18 1.27 5.33
N ALA A 45 -9.92 0.19 5.49
CA ALA A 45 -11.36 0.15 5.24
C ALA A 45 -12.11 0.53 6.52
N GLN A 46 -13.24 1.21 6.36
CA GLN A 46 -14.14 1.52 7.44
C GLN A 46 -15.50 0.91 7.14
N ASP A 47 -15.88 -0.11 7.90
CA ASP A 47 -17.14 -0.83 7.80
C ASP A 47 -18.02 -0.45 9.02
N GLY A 48 -18.80 0.61 8.87
CA GLY A 48 -19.58 1.20 9.97
C GLY A 48 -18.68 1.78 11.06
N GLU A 49 -18.74 1.21 12.26
CA GLU A 49 -17.91 1.61 13.41
C GLU A 49 -16.54 0.94 13.43
N LYS A 50 -16.36 -0.16 12.70
CA LYS A 50 -15.13 -0.94 12.67
C LYS A 50 -14.17 -0.40 11.61
N VAL A 51 -12.89 -0.36 11.96
CA VAL A 51 -11.81 -0.03 11.04
C VAL A 51 -10.88 -1.25 10.88
N ARG A 52 -10.41 -1.46 9.67
CA ARG A 52 -9.56 -2.59 9.31
C ARG A 52 -8.46 -2.13 8.37
N GLN A 53 -7.21 -2.47 8.67
CA GLN A 53 -6.11 -2.22 7.75
C GLN A 53 -6.23 -3.15 6.55
N VAL A 54 -6.19 -2.60 5.35
CA VAL A 54 -6.27 -3.34 4.08
C VAL A 54 -4.97 -3.24 3.26
N HIS A 55 -4.07 -2.33 3.62
CA HIS A 55 -2.75 -2.22 3.00
C HIS A 55 -1.76 -1.51 3.95
N PRO A 56 -0.52 -2.03 4.14
CA PRO A 56 -0.16 -3.41 3.82
C PRO A 56 -1.05 -4.39 4.56
N ASP A 57 -1.35 -5.53 3.92
CA ASP A 57 -2.15 -6.55 4.58
C ASP A 57 -1.38 -7.22 5.70
N ARG A 58 -2.02 -7.32 6.88
CA ARG A 58 -1.46 -7.91 8.10
C ARG A 58 -2.28 -9.09 8.62
N SER A 59 -3.14 -9.65 7.79
CA SER A 59 -4.04 -10.74 8.19
C SER A 59 -3.29 -11.95 8.73
N PHE A 60 -2.15 -12.30 8.13
CA PHE A 60 -1.30 -13.40 8.60
C PHE A 60 -0.52 -13.05 9.87
N GLU A 61 -0.10 -11.80 10.05
CA GLU A 61 0.54 -11.35 11.31
C GLU A 61 -0.45 -11.42 12.47
N ALA A 62 -1.69 -10.99 12.23
CA ALA A 62 -2.77 -11.06 13.23
C ALA A 62 -3.10 -12.50 13.62
N ALA A 63 -2.98 -13.46 12.71
CA ALA A 63 -3.11 -14.89 12.96
C ALA A 63 -1.86 -15.54 13.56
N GLY A 64 -0.81 -14.77 13.87
CA GLY A 64 0.41 -15.27 14.53
C GLY A 64 1.43 -15.94 13.63
N ILE A 65 1.24 -15.90 12.32
CA ILE A 65 2.15 -16.57 11.36
C ILE A 65 3.43 -15.76 11.10
N GLY A 66 3.40 -14.45 11.30
CA GLY A 66 4.49 -13.54 10.92
C GLY A 66 5.72 -13.59 11.82
N SER A 67 5.61 -14.05 13.07
CA SER A 67 6.69 -13.98 14.05
C SER A 67 7.68 -15.16 13.99
N SER A 68 7.33 -16.28 13.38
CA SER A 68 8.13 -17.51 13.35
C SER A 68 8.75 -17.83 11.98
N VAL A 69 8.30 -17.18 10.91
CA VAL A 69 8.86 -17.37 9.57
C VAL A 69 9.95 -16.32 9.36
N GLY A 70 11.16 -16.64 9.80
CA GLY A 70 12.34 -15.80 9.55
C GLY A 70 12.43 -15.46 8.07
N SER A 71 12.37 -14.18 7.76
CA SER A 71 12.81 -13.43 6.57
C SER A 71 13.00 -14.18 5.23
N ASN A 72 12.20 -15.17 4.90
CA ASN A 72 12.14 -15.67 3.53
C ASN A 72 11.16 -14.79 2.75
N SER A 73 11.69 -13.71 2.16
CA SER A 73 10.93 -12.77 1.33
C SER A 73 10.09 -13.43 0.23
N LEU A 74 10.50 -14.62 -0.21
CA LEU A 74 9.78 -15.41 -1.20
C LEU A 74 8.47 -16.00 -0.63
N MET A 75 8.50 -16.51 0.60
CA MET A 75 7.33 -17.09 1.28
C MET A 75 6.32 -16.00 1.64
N SER A 76 6.80 -14.86 2.16
CA SER A 76 5.98 -13.68 2.44
C SER A 76 5.31 -13.12 1.18
N SER A 77 6.03 -13.11 0.05
CA SER A 77 5.48 -12.66 -1.24
C SER A 77 4.45 -13.64 -1.82
N MET A 78 4.58 -14.94 -1.56
CA MET A 78 3.60 -15.95 -2.01
C MET A 78 2.33 -15.98 -1.15
N MET A 79 2.41 -15.50 0.10
CA MET A 79 1.30 -15.47 1.06
C MET A 79 0.70 -14.07 1.21
N SER A 80 1.13 -13.08 0.41
CA SER A 80 0.56 -11.73 0.46
C SER A 80 -0.87 -11.73 -0.04
N THR A 81 -1.77 -11.20 0.77
CA THR A 81 -3.17 -10.92 0.45
C THR A 81 -3.40 -9.48 0.01
N ASP A 82 -2.31 -8.73 -0.20
CA ASP A 82 -2.38 -7.35 -0.69
C ASP A 82 -3.02 -7.28 -2.07
N VAL A 83 -3.94 -6.33 -2.21
CA VAL A 83 -4.66 -6.04 -3.47
C VAL A 83 -4.45 -4.60 -3.94
N PHE A 84 -3.62 -3.82 -3.24
CA PHE A 84 -3.23 -2.46 -3.60
C PHE A 84 -1.86 -2.43 -4.26
N TYR A 85 -1.77 -1.74 -5.39
CA TYR A 85 -0.54 -1.64 -6.18
C TYR A 85 -0.31 -0.22 -6.65
N GLN A 86 0.95 0.21 -6.71
CA GLN A 86 1.31 1.50 -7.27
C GLN A 86 1.39 1.40 -8.80
N MET A 87 0.76 2.36 -9.49
CA MET A 87 0.93 2.54 -10.93
C MET A 87 2.26 3.22 -11.24
N PRO A 88 2.87 2.95 -12.40
CA PRO A 88 3.95 3.76 -12.93
C PRO A 88 3.58 5.25 -12.96
N ALA A 89 4.56 6.14 -12.74
CA ALA A 89 4.33 7.57 -12.79
C ALA A 89 4.00 8.04 -14.21
N ASP A 90 4.65 7.43 -15.20
CA ASP A 90 4.37 7.69 -16.61
C ASP A 90 3.17 6.88 -17.10
N SER A 91 2.09 7.58 -17.40
CA SER A 91 0.86 6.95 -17.86
C SER A 91 0.94 6.33 -19.26
N ASP A 92 1.92 6.73 -20.06
CA ASP A 92 2.12 6.21 -21.41
C ASP A 92 2.64 4.76 -21.39
N LEU A 93 3.14 4.32 -20.21
CA LEU A 93 3.57 2.94 -20.00
C LEU A 93 2.39 1.95 -19.90
N TYR A 94 1.18 2.41 -19.65
CA TYR A 94 0.06 1.48 -19.40
C TYR A 94 -1.28 1.85 -20.03
N LYS A 95 -1.63 3.12 -20.22
CA LYS A 95 -3.01 3.52 -20.59
C LYS A 95 -3.54 2.85 -21.83
N ASP A 96 -2.71 2.71 -22.86
CA ASP A 96 -3.10 2.10 -24.14
C ASP A 96 -3.33 0.58 -24.04
N GLN A 97 -2.95 -0.04 -22.93
CA GLN A 97 -3.11 -1.47 -22.70
C GLN A 97 -4.47 -1.81 -22.06
N TYR A 98 -5.30 -0.81 -21.73
CA TYR A 98 -6.53 -0.99 -20.96
C TYR A 98 -7.72 -0.25 -21.56
N ASP A 99 -8.86 -0.95 -21.59
CA ASP A 99 -10.18 -0.35 -21.80
C ASP A 99 -10.74 0.19 -20.48
N VAL A 100 -11.24 1.42 -20.47
CA VAL A 100 -12.02 1.94 -19.35
C VAL A 100 -13.44 1.40 -19.43
N LYS A 101 -13.80 0.52 -18.49
CA LYS A 101 -15.14 -0.10 -18.44
C LYS A 101 -16.16 0.77 -17.74
N ALA A 102 -15.74 1.55 -16.74
CA ALA A 102 -16.58 2.51 -16.03
C ALA A 102 -15.73 3.61 -15.39
N GLY A 103 -16.31 4.78 -15.19
CA GLY A 103 -15.62 5.93 -14.61
C GLY A 103 -14.50 6.47 -15.49
N ARG A 104 -13.33 6.70 -14.88
CA ARG A 104 -12.17 7.32 -15.55
C ARG A 104 -10.85 6.95 -14.86
N TRP A 105 -9.74 7.25 -15.50
CA TRP A 105 -8.42 7.22 -14.86
C TRP A 105 -8.30 8.26 -13.73
N PRO A 106 -7.48 7.98 -12.68
CA PRO A 106 -7.17 8.92 -11.61
C PRO A 106 -6.60 10.24 -12.15
N LYS A 107 -6.98 11.36 -11.50
CA LYS A 107 -6.48 12.71 -11.81
C LYS A 107 -5.74 13.35 -10.63
N SER A 108 -5.90 12.80 -9.44
CA SER A 108 -5.22 13.27 -8.23
C SER A 108 -4.69 12.09 -7.40
N TYR A 109 -3.81 12.39 -6.46
CA TYR A 109 -3.13 11.38 -5.64
C TYR A 109 -4.08 10.48 -4.84
N ASN A 110 -5.24 10.99 -4.45
CA ASN A 110 -6.24 10.30 -3.62
C ASN A 110 -7.32 9.57 -4.43
N GLU A 111 -7.07 9.34 -5.70
CA GLU A 111 -7.95 8.59 -6.60
C GLU A 111 -7.28 7.29 -7.03
N CYS A 112 -8.03 6.20 -7.01
CA CYS A 112 -7.57 4.87 -7.41
C CYS A 112 -8.39 4.36 -8.59
N VAL A 113 -7.86 3.36 -9.27
CA VAL A 113 -8.52 2.61 -10.34
C VAL A 113 -8.52 1.12 -10.00
N LEU A 114 -9.67 0.47 -10.21
CA LEU A 114 -9.74 -0.98 -10.14
C LEU A 114 -9.32 -1.57 -11.48
N VAL A 115 -8.33 -2.46 -11.44
CA VAL A 115 -7.86 -3.21 -12.60
C VAL A 115 -8.41 -4.62 -12.54
N LEU A 116 -9.26 -4.96 -13.50
CA LEU A 116 -9.83 -6.31 -13.67
C LEU A 116 -8.79 -7.26 -14.29
N THR A 117 -9.00 -8.55 -14.13
CA THR A 117 -8.27 -9.54 -14.90
C THR A 117 -8.58 -9.42 -16.40
N SER A 118 -7.81 -10.06 -17.27
CA SER A 118 -8.09 -10.10 -18.71
C SER A 118 -9.48 -10.69 -19.04
N GLY A 119 -9.96 -11.61 -18.20
CA GLY A 119 -11.31 -12.17 -18.29
C GLY A 119 -12.43 -11.28 -17.73
N GLY A 120 -12.11 -10.09 -17.22
CA GLY A 120 -13.10 -9.17 -16.64
C GLY A 120 -13.53 -9.51 -15.21
N GLY A 121 -12.81 -10.43 -14.53
CA GLY A 121 -13.08 -10.84 -13.17
C GLY A 121 -12.23 -10.10 -12.12
N MET A 122 -12.52 -10.40 -10.85
CA MET A 122 -11.81 -9.96 -9.67
C MET A 122 -11.43 -11.17 -8.82
N SER A 123 -10.39 -11.05 -7.98
CA SER A 123 -10.07 -12.06 -6.98
C SER A 123 -11.06 -12.01 -5.80
N ASP A 124 -11.26 -13.14 -5.12
CA ASP A 124 -12.08 -13.17 -3.91
C ASP A 124 -11.54 -12.24 -2.81
N LEU A 125 -10.22 -12.14 -2.67
CA LEU A 125 -9.58 -11.22 -1.74
C LEU A 125 -10.00 -9.76 -1.98
N LEU A 126 -10.14 -9.37 -3.23
CA LEU A 126 -10.58 -8.03 -3.60
C LEU A 126 -12.02 -7.77 -3.18
N LEU A 127 -12.90 -8.78 -3.23
CA LEU A 127 -14.29 -8.67 -2.78
C LEU A 127 -14.36 -8.39 -1.27
N TYR A 128 -13.53 -9.05 -0.46
CA TYR A 128 -13.43 -8.79 0.97
C TYR A 128 -12.88 -7.38 1.26
N THR A 129 -11.84 -6.98 0.54
CA THR A 129 -11.25 -5.63 0.68
C THR A 129 -12.25 -4.53 0.34
N LEU A 130 -13.06 -4.73 -0.69
CA LEU A 130 -14.11 -3.80 -1.11
C LEU A 130 -15.35 -3.81 -0.19
N GLY A 131 -15.42 -4.72 0.80
CA GLY A 131 -16.57 -4.89 1.67
C GLY A 131 -17.82 -5.41 0.90
N LEU A 132 -17.61 -6.10 -0.22
CA LEU A 132 -18.67 -6.79 -0.99
C LEU A 132 -18.95 -8.17 -0.42
N ARG A 133 -18.01 -8.73 0.35
CA ARG A 133 -18.16 -9.93 1.18
C ARG A 133 -17.76 -9.59 2.61
N ASP A 134 -18.27 -10.36 3.58
CA ASP A 134 -18.00 -10.14 4.98
C ASP A 134 -16.51 -10.40 5.30
N PRO A 135 -15.74 -9.39 5.75
CA PRO A 135 -14.33 -9.59 6.10
C PRO A 135 -14.09 -10.64 7.18
N LEU A 136 -15.06 -10.93 8.05
CA LEU A 136 -14.95 -11.99 9.05
C LEU A 136 -14.77 -13.37 8.44
N GLU A 137 -15.38 -13.63 7.29
CA GLU A 137 -15.18 -14.89 6.55
C GLU A 137 -13.72 -15.08 6.15
N LEU A 138 -13.03 -14.00 5.74
CA LEU A 138 -11.61 -14.05 5.40
C LEU A 138 -10.75 -14.32 6.64
N GLU A 139 -11.06 -13.67 7.77
CA GLU A 139 -10.36 -13.90 9.04
C GLU A 139 -10.51 -15.36 9.50
N GLU A 140 -11.71 -15.92 9.40
CA GLU A 140 -11.99 -17.33 9.72
C GLU A 140 -11.25 -18.28 8.78
N MET A 141 -11.20 -18.00 7.47
CA MET A 141 -10.43 -18.81 6.51
C MET A 141 -8.92 -18.77 6.80
N VAL A 142 -8.37 -17.61 7.14
CA VAL A 142 -6.95 -17.47 7.50
C VAL A 142 -6.66 -18.24 8.79
N ALA A 143 -7.52 -18.13 9.81
CA ALA A 143 -7.37 -18.87 11.06
C ALA A 143 -7.43 -20.39 10.83
N GLY A 144 -8.40 -20.87 10.07
CA GLY A 144 -8.55 -22.30 9.74
C GLY A 144 -7.36 -22.86 8.93
N PHE A 145 -6.77 -22.04 8.05
CA PHE A 145 -5.55 -22.42 7.33
C PHE A 145 -4.34 -22.61 8.28
N VAL A 146 -4.25 -21.78 9.33
CA VAL A 146 -3.20 -21.89 10.36
C VAL A 146 -3.36 -23.16 11.19
N GLU A 147 -4.62 -23.54 11.49
CA GLU A 147 -4.95 -24.70 12.33
C GLU A 147 -5.00 -26.02 11.53
N GLU A 148 -4.61 -26.01 10.26
CA GLU A 148 -4.67 -27.15 9.32
C GLU A 148 -6.08 -27.78 9.20
N GLU A 149 -7.13 -27.00 9.40
CA GLU A 149 -8.50 -27.43 9.24
C GLU A 149 -8.92 -27.45 7.77
N GLN A 150 -9.95 -28.26 7.43
CA GLN A 150 -10.55 -28.24 6.11
C GLN A 150 -11.38 -26.98 5.96
N ILE A 151 -10.90 -26.04 5.15
CA ILE A 151 -11.58 -24.78 4.89
C ILE A 151 -12.62 -25.01 3.79
N GLU A 152 -13.89 -24.79 4.11
CA GLU A 152 -14.94 -24.68 3.10
C GLU A 152 -14.85 -23.27 2.49
N VAL A 153 -14.42 -23.19 1.23
CA VAL A 153 -14.46 -21.93 0.48
C VAL A 153 -15.93 -21.65 0.13
N PRO A 154 -16.51 -20.54 0.60
CA PRO A 154 -17.89 -20.20 0.29
C PRO A 154 -18.06 -20.06 -1.24
N LYS A 155 -19.00 -20.81 -1.81
CA LYS A 155 -19.36 -20.67 -3.22
C LYS A 155 -20.37 -19.54 -3.36
N ASP A 156 -19.85 -18.34 -3.56
CA ASP A 156 -20.68 -17.19 -3.89
C ASP A 156 -20.86 -17.09 -5.41
N SER A 157 -22.12 -17.05 -5.85
CA SER A 157 -22.51 -16.80 -7.24
C SER A 157 -23.05 -15.40 -7.46
N THR A 158 -22.82 -14.48 -6.51
CA THR A 158 -23.27 -13.09 -6.59
C THR A 158 -22.56 -12.38 -7.73
N VAL A 159 -23.37 -11.73 -8.58
CA VAL A 159 -22.86 -10.88 -9.67
C VAL A 159 -22.80 -9.45 -9.17
N TYR A 160 -21.61 -8.88 -9.13
CA TYR A 160 -21.38 -7.49 -8.77
C TYR A 160 -21.37 -6.60 -10.02
N THR A 161 -21.90 -5.40 -9.88
CA THR A 161 -21.91 -4.40 -10.96
C THR A 161 -20.78 -3.37 -10.77
N TYR A 162 -20.48 -2.61 -11.80
CA TYR A 162 -19.50 -1.52 -11.68
C TYR A 162 -19.94 -0.44 -10.69
N ASP A 163 -21.24 -0.22 -10.54
CA ASP A 163 -21.81 0.75 -9.59
C ASP A 163 -21.60 0.33 -8.14
N ASP A 164 -21.49 -0.97 -7.86
CA ASP A 164 -21.16 -1.46 -6.51
C ASP A 164 -19.73 -1.14 -6.08
N ILE A 165 -18.87 -0.80 -7.04
CA ILE A 165 -17.43 -0.57 -6.85
C ILE A 165 -17.06 0.90 -7.00
N LEU A 166 -17.62 1.59 -8.00
CA LEU A 166 -17.33 3.01 -8.23
C LEU A 166 -17.74 3.86 -7.04
N GLY A 167 -16.82 4.74 -6.64
CA GLY A 167 -17.04 5.63 -5.49
C GLY A 167 -16.74 5.00 -4.13
N LYS A 168 -16.37 3.70 -4.07
CA LYS A 168 -15.91 3.11 -2.80
C LYS A 168 -14.71 3.88 -2.25
N GLU A 169 -14.74 4.13 -0.95
CA GLU A 169 -13.74 4.91 -0.24
C GLU A 169 -12.97 4.05 0.75
N PHE A 170 -11.69 4.39 0.89
CA PHE A 170 -10.80 3.92 1.92
C PHE A 170 -10.21 5.12 2.65
N LYS A 171 -9.52 4.88 3.76
CA LYS A 171 -8.84 5.90 4.54
C LYS A 171 -7.34 5.76 4.42
N LEU A 172 -6.67 6.85 4.07
CA LEU A 172 -5.22 6.95 4.02
C LEU A 172 -4.71 7.53 5.33
N VAL A 173 -3.98 6.74 6.11
CA VAL A 173 -3.42 7.15 7.39
C VAL A 173 -1.94 7.48 7.20
N ASN A 174 -1.51 8.63 7.72
CA ASN A 174 -0.10 8.92 7.85
C ASN A 174 0.47 8.09 9.01
N SER A 175 1.56 7.36 8.79
CA SER A 175 2.21 6.55 9.83
C SER A 175 2.70 7.38 11.03
N ALA A 176 2.96 8.68 10.84
CA ALA A 176 3.26 9.60 11.93
C ALA A 176 2.11 9.74 12.93
N ASP A 177 0.85 9.56 12.47
CA ASP A 177 -0.34 9.64 13.32
C ASP A 177 -0.54 8.41 14.22
N TYR A 178 0.27 7.36 14.04
CA TYR A 178 0.33 6.24 14.97
C TYR A 178 0.95 6.61 16.33
N TYR A 179 1.61 7.75 16.39
CA TYR A 179 2.35 8.19 17.56
C TYR A 179 1.64 9.34 18.27
N GLU A 180 1.56 9.25 19.59
CA GLU A 180 1.03 10.29 20.45
C GLU A 180 2.15 10.88 21.33
N TYR A 181 2.20 12.21 21.42
CA TYR A 181 3.21 12.87 22.24
C TYR A 181 2.82 12.80 23.74
N ASP A 182 3.70 12.23 24.55
CA ASP A 182 3.57 12.20 26.01
C ASP A 182 4.27 13.40 26.62
N ASN A 183 3.46 14.33 27.15
CA ASN A 183 3.97 15.54 27.76
C ASN A 183 4.69 15.31 29.09
N SER A 184 4.45 14.17 29.78
CA SER A 184 5.06 13.87 31.07
C SER A 184 6.50 13.35 30.90
N TYR A 185 6.75 12.60 29.86
CA TYR A 185 8.05 12.01 29.56
C TYR A 185 8.79 12.68 28.39
N HIS A 186 8.12 13.59 27.71
CA HIS A 186 8.64 14.30 26.52
C HIS A 186 9.12 13.33 25.42
N VAL A 187 8.32 12.31 25.14
CA VAL A 187 8.58 11.30 24.11
C VAL A 187 7.32 11.04 23.28
N TRP A 188 7.51 10.48 22.09
CA TRP A 188 6.43 9.98 21.25
C TRP A 188 6.19 8.50 21.54
N LYS A 189 4.94 8.14 21.82
CA LYS A 189 4.51 6.77 22.11
C LYS A 189 3.77 6.18 20.92
N ASP A 190 4.15 4.99 20.51
CA ASP A 190 3.42 4.20 19.53
C ASP A 190 2.06 3.77 20.10
N ARG A 191 0.97 4.18 19.43
CA ARG A 191 -0.40 3.86 19.78
C ARG A 191 -1.08 2.99 18.74
N SER A 192 -0.32 2.45 17.77
CA SER A 192 -0.86 1.63 16.68
C SER A 192 -1.56 0.34 17.16
N GLY A 193 -1.19 -0.15 18.34
CA GLY A 193 -1.85 -1.28 18.99
C GLY A 193 -3.09 -0.93 19.83
N ASP A 194 -3.43 0.34 19.98
CA ASP A 194 -4.62 0.80 20.70
C ASP A 194 -5.78 1.00 19.74
N GLN A 195 -6.74 0.08 19.76
CA GLN A 195 -7.89 0.10 18.85
C GLN A 195 -8.70 1.39 18.96
N THR A 196 -8.97 1.88 20.18
CA THR A 196 -9.75 3.11 20.38
C THR A 196 -9.02 4.33 19.82
N TYR A 197 -7.71 4.38 19.96
CA TYR A 197 -6.88 5.43 19.37
C TYR A 197 -6.91 5.34 17.83
N MET A 198 -6.71 4.15 17.29
CA MET A 198 -6.69 3.91 15.85
C MET A 198 -8.05 4.19 15.19
N ASP A 199 -9.16 3.87 15.85
CA ASP A 199 -10.50 4.21 15.35
C ASP A 199 -10.66 5.72 15.12
N LYS A 200 -10.13 6.54 16.03
CA LYS A 200 -10.13 8.01 15.89
C LYS A 200 -9.21 8.47 14.76
N VAL A 201 -8.01 7.91 14.68
CA VAL A 201 -7.04 8.24 13.63
C VAL A 201 -7.64 7.96 12.26
N VAL A 202 -8.20 6.76 12.06
CA VAL A 202 -8.78 6.36 10.78
C VAL A 202 -10.02 7.18 10.43
N LYS A 203 -10.93 7.44 11.38
CA LYS A 203 -12.11 8.31 11.14
C LYS A 203 -11.74 9.70 10.64
N ASN A 204 -10.63 10.25 11.13
CA ASN A 204 -10.16 11.59 10.77
C ASN A 204 -9.18 11.59 9.58
N ALA A 205 -8.78 10.41 9.09
CA ALA A 205 -7.84 10.29 7.99
C ALA A 205 -8.48 10.74 6.66
N GLU A 206 -7.63 11.11 5.72
CA GLU A 206 -8.08 11.53 4.40
C GLU A 206 -8.66 10.36 3.58
N PRO A 207 -9.71 10.61 2.79
CA PRO A 207 -10.28 9.57 1.94
C PRO A 207 -9.46 9.38 0.67
N ILE A 208 -9.36 8.12 0.22
CA ILE A 208 -9.00 7.76 -1.15
C ILE A 208 -10.18 7.01 -1.78
N ARG A 209 -10.39 7.19 -3.08
CA ARG A 209 -11.62 6.73 -3.74
C ARG A 209 -11.33 6.02 -5.06
N ILE A 210 -12.07 4.95 -5.34
CA ILE A 210 -12.07 4.30 -6.65
C ILE A 210 -12.89 5.13 -7.63
N VAL A 211 -12.25 5.66 -8.67
CA VAL A 211 -12.88 6.55 -9.66
C VAL A 211 -13.02 5.91 -11.04
N GLY A 212 -12.45 4.75 -11.24
CA GLY A 212 -12.52 4.05 -12.52
C GLY A 212 -12.31 2.54 -12.38
N ILE A 213 -12.77 1.83 -13.39
CA ILE A 213 -12.59 0.40 -13.56
C ILE A 213 -12.06 0.17 -14.95
N VAL A 214 -10.93 -0.52 -15.06
CA VAL A 214 -10.24 -0.80 -16.32
C VAL A 214 -9.98 -2.28 -16.48
N GLN A 215 -9.89 -2.73 -17.72
CA GLN A 215 -9.63 -4.11 -18.08
C GLN A 215 -8.58 -4.15 -19.19
N PRO A 216 -7.62 -5.09 -19.15
CA PRO A 216 -6.66 -5.27 -20.24
C PRO A 216 -7.36 -5.48 -21.58
N VAL A 217 -6.87 -4.84 -22.65
CA VAL A 217 -7.34 -5.11 -24.02
C VAL A 217 -6.99 -6.54 -24.41
N LYS A 218 -7.76 -7.15 -25.31
CA LYS A 218 -7.65 -8.59 -25.66
C LYS A 218 -6.27 -9.02 -26.14
N ASP A 219 -5.53 -8.11 -26.78
CA ASP A 219 -4.24 -8.39 -27.39
C ASP A 219 -3.06 -7.83 -26.59
N ALA A 220 -3.29 -7.40 -25.35
CA ALA A 220 -2.22 -6.92 -24.46
C ALA A 220 -1.31 -8.09 -24.05
N ASN A 221 -0.14 -8.21 -24.67
CA ASN A 221 0.91 -9.12 -24.25
C ASN A 221 1.63 -8.57 -23.01
N GLY A 222 1.18 -9.01 -21.83
CA GLY A 222 1.77 -8.60 -20.57
C GLY A 222 1.30 -7.20 -20.14
N ALA A 223 0.10 -7.12 -19.58
CA ALA A 223 -0.44 -5.89 -19.01
C ALA A 223 0.47 -5.34 -17.89
N ALA A 224 0.77 -4.04 -17.94
CA ALA A 224 1.73 -3.39 -17.04
C ALA A 224 1.22 -3.22 -15.60
N LEU A 225 -0.11 -3.24 -15.39
CA LEU A 225 -0.71 -3.07 -14.06
C LEU A 225 -1.16 -4.41 -13.49
N MET A 226 -1.00 -4.56 -12.18
CA MET A 226 -1.50 -5.72 -11.45
C MET A 226 -3.02 -5.64 -11.29
N SER A 227 -3.71 -6.77 -11.44
CA SER A 227 -5.15 -6.85 -11.12
C SER A 227 -5.37 -6.56 -9.63
N GLY A 228 -6.23 -5.61 -9.34
CA GLY A 228 -6.51 -5.10 -7.99
C GLY A 228 -6.75 -3.60 -7.98
N ILE A 229 -6.59 -2.97 -6.83
CA ILE A 229 -6.77 -1.53 -6.65
C ILE A 229 -5.42 -0.85 -6.87
N ASN A 230 -5.33 -0.04 -7.92
CA ASN A 230 -4.10 0.64 -8.29
C ASN A 230 -4.19 2.13 -7.94
N TYR A 231 -3.17 2.63 -7.24
CA TYR A 231 -3.05 4.03 -6.86
C TYR A 231 -1.90 4.71 -7.63
N PRO A 232 -1.98 6.02 -7.88
CA PRO A 232 -0.94 6.73 -8.61
C PRO A 232 0.35 6.87 -7.79
N ALA A 233 1.49 6.98 -8.45
CA ALA A 233 2.79 7.22 -7.80
C ALA A 233 2.79 8.52 -6.97
N SER A 234 1.95 9.50 -7.33
CA SER A 234 1.76 10.73 -6.56
C SER A 234 1.17 10.49 -5.15
N LEU A 235 0.48 9.36 -4.90
CA LEU A 235 0.04 8.99 -3.55
C LEU A 235 1.25 8.72 -2.65
N THR A 236 2.20 7.92 -3.12
CA THR A 236 3.43 7.61 -2.35
C THR A 236 4.22 8.87 -2.06
N LYS A 237 4.34 9.77 -3.04
CA LYS A 237 4.99 11.07 -2.84
C LYS A 237 4.26 11.91 -1.78
N HIS A 238 2.93 12.00 -1.85
CA HIS A 238 2.11 12.71 -0.86
C HIS A 238 2.33 12.15 0.55
N VAL A 239 2.29 10.82 0.72
CA VAL A 239 2.51 10.16 2.01
C VAL A 239 3.91 10.47 2.56
N ALA A 240 4.94 10.46 1.72
CA ALA A 240 6.31 10.77 2.12
C ALA A 240 6.43 12.24 2.58
N GLU A 241 5.85 13.17 1.84
CA GLU A 241 5.84 14.61 2.16
C GLU A 241 5.08 14.89 3.48
N GLU A 242 3.93 14.28 3.69
CA GLU A 242 3.16 14.40 4.92
C GLU A 242 3.93 13.83 6.12
N ALA A 243 4.59 12.68 5.97
CA ALA A 243 5.42 12.09 7.02
C ALA A 243 6.60 13.01 7.37
N GLU A 244 7.30 13.56 6.37
CA GLU A 244 8.42 14.48 6.57
C GLU A 244 7.99 15.76 7.28
N ASN A 245 6.81 16.28 6.98
CA ASN A 245 6.23 17.47 7.59
C ASN A 245 5.58 17.22 8.95
N SER A 246 5.51 15.98 9.41
CA SER A 246 4.90 15.61 10.70
C SER A 246 5.70 16.17 11.88
N LYS A 247 5.00 16.34 13.01
CA LYS A 247 5.61 16.88 14.24
C LYS A 247 6.69 15.96 14.80
N ILE A 248 6.47 14.64 14.79
CA ILE A 248 7.46 13.67 15.28
C ILE A 248 8.78 13.74 14.49
N VAL A 249 8.70 13.87 13.17
CA VAL A 249 9.90 14.02 12.32
C VAL A 249 10.59 15.36 12.54
N LYS A 250 9.82 16.43 12.70
CA LYS A 250 10.37 17.77 13.04
C LYS A 250 11.05 17.78 14.40
N ASP A 251 10.45 17.13 15.40
CA ASP A 251 11.05 17.01 16.74
C ASP A 251 12.35 16.21 16.68
N GLN A 252 12.42 15.12 15.90
CA GLN A 252 13.65 14.34 15.71
C GLN A 252 14.74 15.15 14.98
N LYS A 253 14.36 15.92 13.96
CA LYS A 253 15.31 16.79 13.24
C LYS A 253 15.82 17.95 14.11
N ALA A 254 15.00 18.44 15.04
CA ALA A 254 15.38 19.52 15.96
C ALA A 254 16.42 19.07 17.00
N ASP A 255 16.37 17.80 17.42
CA ASP A 255 17.38 17.19 18.30
C ASP A 255 17.87 15.85 17.71
N PRO A 256 18.80 15.87 16.76
CA PRO A 256 19.25 14.65 16.10
C PRO A 256 20.08 13.72 16.98
N LYS A 257 20.47 14.17 18.18
CA LYS A 257 21.24 13.36 19.14
C LYS A 257 20.36 12.62 20.14
N ARG A 258 19.07 12.93 20.20
CA ARG A 258 18.11 12.30 21.11
C ARG A 258 17.08 11.50 20.31
N ASN A 259 16.83 10.27 20.73
CA ASN A 259 15.74 9.47 20.18
C ASN A 259 14.39 9.98 20.71
N VAL A 260 13.53 10.47 19.86
CA VAL A 260 12.23 11.02 20.25
C VAL A 260 11.24 9.98 20.78
N LEU A 261 11.49 8.68 20.56
CA LEU A 261 10.66 7.59 21.05
C LEU A 261 11.07 7.13 22.45
N THR A 262 12.38 7.04 22.73
CA THR A 262 12.89 6.56 24.03
C THR A 262 13.31 7.69 24.96
N GLY A 263 13.59 8.86 24.40
CA GLY A 263 14.16 9.99 25.15
C GLY A 263 15.66 9.89 25.42
N GLU A 264 16.30 8.81 25.01
CA GLU A 264 17.73 8.55 25.24
C GLU A 264 18.59 9.23 24.15
N HIS A 265 19.83 9.52 24.50
CA HIS A 265 20.81 9.98 23.52
C HIS A 265 21.30 8.80 22.67
N PHE A 266 21.45 9.04 21.38
CA PHE A 266 22.17 8.11 20.51
C PHE A 266 23.64 8.07 20.93
N GLY A 267 24.17 6.85 21.07
CA GLY A 267 25.57 6.61 21.47
C GLY A 267 26.58 6.98 20.37
#